data_685f4ef7ba9a446eff67a8161c3faa43
#
_entry.id   685f4ef7ba9a446eff67a8161c3faa43
#
_cell.length_a   1.000
_cell.length_b   1.000
_cell.length_c   1.000
_cell.angle_alpha   90.00
_cell.angle_beta   90.00
_cell.angle_gamma   90.00
#
_symmetry.space_group_name_H-M   'P 1'
#
loop_
_entity.id
_entity.type
_entity.pdbx_description
1 polymer ?
#
loop_
_entity_poly.entity_id
_entity_poly.type
_entity_poly.pdbx_seq_one_letter_code
_entity_poly.pdbx_strand_id
1 'polypeptide(L)'
;MICVNQFIFVSFYMVMFVGFMFGGLFVAPISDSIGRKKILLVSLTGICVLHWMLLYQKDYHDLQYSVFFYGILLVTAIVSGVLMMTQMVSRANQAFIITQILVAFALASVFVTAYFRYTNYGWRFLIECATIALISMTVTVWILTPESPKYLYDKEEYSELDLTLRTIAKTNGKYNSNSNEEFQGATQFVRLQR
;
A
#
# COMPACT_ATOMS: atom_id res chain seq x y z
N MET A 1 -8.98 -33.52 -12.58
CA MET A 1 -9.34 -32.23 -13.23
C MET A 1 -10.72 -31.85 -12.71
N ILE A 2 -10.81 -30.84 -11.85
CA ILE A 2 -12.08 -30.29 -11.42
C ILE A 2 -12.55 -29.41 -12.57
N CYS A 3 -13.60 -29.85 -13.31
CA CYS A 3 -14.28 -28.99 -14.26
C CYS A 3 -15.01 -27.89 -13.48
N VAL A 4 -14.28 -26.84 -13.12
CA VAL A 4 -14.88 -25.65 -12.53
C VAL A 4 -15.63 -24.95 -13.65
N ASN A 5 -16.93 -24.77 -13.46
CA ASN A 5 -17.80 -24.11 -14.43
C ASN A 5 -17.21 -22.70 -14.73
N GLN A 6 -17.05 -22.35 -16.01
CA GLN A 6 -16.48 -21.04 -16.44
C GLN A 6 -17.21 -19.86 -15.77
N PHE A 7 -18.51 -20.00 -15.51
CA PHE A 7 -19.32 -19.02 -14.78
C PHE A 7 -18.78 -18.72 -13.38
N ILE A 8 -18.23 -19.71 -12.69
CA ILE A 8 -17.67 -19.55 -11.33
C ILE A 8 -16.40 -18.68 -11.39
N PHE A 9 -15.52 -18.95 -12.34
CA PHE A 9 -14.31 -18.12 -12.52
C PHE A 9 -14.64 -16.67 -12.83
N VAL A 10 -15.55 -16.44 -13.78
CA VAL A 10 -15.97 -15.10 -14.19
C VAL A 10 -16.60 -14.36 -13.01
N SER A 11 -17.39 -15.02 -12.18
CA SER A 11 -18.04 -14.39 -11.01
C SER A 11 -17.03 -13.93 -9.96
N PHE A 12 -15.94 -14.67 -9.71
CA PHE A 12 -14.87 -14.24 -8.81
C PHE A 12 -14.20 -12.96 -9.27
N TYR A 13 -13.82 -12.90 -10.54
CA TYR A 13 -13.19 -11.70 -11.08
C TYR A 13 -14.14 -10.50 -11.05
N MET A 14 -15.40 -10.68 -11.41
CA MET A 14 -16.40 -9.62 -11.34
C MET A 14 -16.54 -9.08 -9.92
N VAL A 15 -16.68 -9.93 -8.93
CA VAL A 15 -16.83 -9.55 -7.52
C VAL A 15 -15.57 -8.80 -7.02
N MET A 16 -14.38 -9.26 -7.39
CA MET A 16 -13.13 -8.59 -7.05
C MET A 16 -13.06 -7.17 -7.66
N PHE A 17 -13.42 -7.01 -8.94
CA PHE A 17 -13.42 -5.70 -9.59
C PHE A 17 -14.49 -4.75 -9.05
N VAL A 18 -15.65 -5.28 -8.65
CA VAL A 18 -16.65 -4.48 -7.92
C VAL A 18 -16.06 -4.00 -6.59
N GLY A 19 -15.35 -4.87 -5.86
CA GLY A 19 -14.59 -4.48 -4.66
C GLY A 19 -13.57 -3.38 -4.95
N PHE A 20 -12.82 -3.45 -6.05
CA PHE A 20 -11.89 -2.41 -6.49
C PHE A 20 -12.59 -1.07 -6.71
N MET A 21 -13.73 -1.08 -7.38
CA MET A 21 -14.52 0.12 -7.62
C MET A 21 -14.95 0.77 -6.30
N PHE A 22 -15.49 -0.02 -5.36
CA PHE A 22 -15.89 0.49 -4.03
C PHE A 22 -14.69 1.03 -3.24
N GLY A 23 -13.57 0.30 -3.20
CA GLY A 23 -12.37 0.74 -2.50
C GLY A 23 -11.79 2.03 -3.09
N GLY A 24 -11.72 2.13 -4.42
CA GLY A 24 -11.20 3.32 -5.10
C GLY A 24 -12.09 4.55 -4.93
N LEU A 25 -13.40 4.39 -5.02
CA LEU A 25 -14.35 5.51 -4.95
C LEU A 25 -14.58 6.02 -3.52
N PHE A 26 -14.64 5.13 -2.54
CA PHE A 26 -15.04 5.49 -1.18
C PHE A 26 -13.88 5.50 -0.19
N VAL A 27 -13.00 4.51 -0.23
CA VAL A 27 -11.95 4.37 0.79
C VAL A 27 -10.70 5.17 0.44
N ALA A 28 -10.34 5.26 -0.83
CA ALA A 28 -9.16 6.02 -1.23
C ALA A 28 -9.26 7.52 -0.87
N PRO A 29 -10.39 8.23 -1.07
CA PRO A 29 -10.53 9.61 -0.61
C PRO A 29 -10.47 9.77 0.91
N ILE A 30 -10.94 8.77 1.67
CA ILE A 30 -10.89 8.78 3.14
C ILE A 30 -9.43 8.77 3.63
N SER A 31 -8.51 8.20 2.85
CA SER A 31 -7.08 8.18 3.21
C SER A 31 -6.46 9.57 3.35
N ASP A 32 -6.98 10.55 2.63
CA ASP A 32 -6.51 11.94 2.72
C ASP A 32 -6.97 12.63 4.02
N SER A 33 -8.07 12.18 4.63
CA SER A 33 -8.61 12.74 5.87
C SER A 33 -8.06 12.08 7.13
N ILE A 34 -7.83 10.76 7.12
CA ILE A 34 -7.40 9.95 8.27
C ILE A 34 -5.87 9.87 8.38
N GLY A 35 -5.18 9.93 7.25
CA GLY A 35 -3.73 9.73 7.14
C GLY A 35 -3.39 8.50 6.29
N ARG A 36 -2.43 8.69 5.39
CA ARG A 36 -2.12 7.68 4.38
C ARG A 36 -1.41 6.46 4.94
N LYS A 37 -0.49 6.66 5.90
CA LYS A 37 0.18 5.55 6.60
C LYS A 37 -0.82 4.70 7.36
N LYS A 38 -1.77 5.32 8.06
CA LYS A 38 -2.77 4.60 8.87
C LYS A 38 -3.65 3.72 7.99
N ILE A 39 -4.18 4.28 6.90
CA ILE A 39 -5.02 3.54 5.96
C ILE A 39 -4.23 2.43 5.25
N LEU A 40 -2.98 2.69 4.86
CA LEU A 40 -2.11 1.68 4.28
C LEU A 40 -1.89 0.50 5.25
N LEU A 41 -1.60 0.77 6.52
CA LEU A 41 -1.40 -0.27 7.53
C LEU A 41 -2.67 -1.08 7.77
N VAL A 42 -3.83 -0.42 7.88
CA VAL A 42 -5.12 -1.11 8.02
C VAL A 42 -5.40 -2.01 6.82
N SER A 43 -5.14 -1.52 5.61
CA SER A 43 -5.35 -2.29 4.38
C SER A 43 -4.41 -3.50 4.31
N LEU A 44 -3.12 -3.33 4.58
CA LEU A 44 -2.13 -4.42 4.57
C LEU A 44 -2.46 -5.48 5.64
N THR A 45 -2.80 -5.04 6.85
CA THR A 45 -3.20 -5.95 7.93
C THR A 45 -4.47 -6.71 7.56
N GLY A 46 -5.47 -6.03 7.00
CA GLY A 46 -6.69 -6.67 6.52
C GLY A 46 -6.44 -7.69 5.41
N ILE A 47 -5.54 -7.42 4.46
CA ILE A 47 -5.14 -8.37 3.42
C ILE A 47 -4.48 -9.61 4.05
N CYS A 48 -3.60 -9.45 5.05
CA CYS A 48 -3.01 -10.58 5.77
C CYS A 48 -4.07 -11.48 6.42
N VAL A 49 -5.07 -10.87 7.06
CA VAL A 49 -6.18 -11.62 7.68
C VAL A 49 -7.00 -12.36 6.61
N LEU A 50 -7.32 -11.71 5.49
CA LEU A 50 -8.05 -12.34 4.40
C LEU A 50 -7.26 -13.48 3.75
N HIS A 51 -5.94 -13.35 3.55
CA HIS A 51 -5.10 -14.45 3.08
C HIS A 51 -5.18 -15.66 4.02
N TRP A 52 -5.10 -15.41 5.34
CA TRP A 52 -5.27 -16.46 6.32
C TRP A 52 -6.63 -17.14 6.22
N MET A 53 -7.70 -16.36 6.10
CA MET A 53 -9.07 -16.88 5.94
C MET A 53 -9.20 -17.71 4.65
N LEU A 54 -8.63 -17.26 3.53
CA LEU A 54 -8.67 -17.95 2.24
C LEU A 54 -8.08 -19.38 2.29
N LEU A 55 -7.07 -19.62 3.16
CA LEU A 55 -6.46 -20.94 3.31
C LEU A 55 -7.41 -21.99 3.92
N TYR A 56 -8.38 -21.54 4.72
CA TYR A 56 -9.28 -22.42 5.49
C TYR A 56 -10.72 -22.47 4.94
N GLN A 57 -11.09 -21.55 4.05
CA GLN A 57 -12.42 -21.52 3.46
C GLN A 57 -12.66 -22.71 2.53
N LYS A 58 -13.85 -23.34 2.69
CA LYS A 58 -14.29 -24.47 1.87
C LYS A 58 -15.56 -24.12 1.08
N ASP A 59 -16.34 -23.19 1.58
CA ASP A 59 -17.62 -22.82 0.99
C ASP A 59 -17.43 -21.73 -0.09
N TYR A 60 -18.12 -21.91 -1.20
CA TYR A 60 -18.04 -21.00 -2.34
C TYR A 60 -18.50 -19.58 -2.01
N HIS A 61 -19.58 -19.45 -1.24
CA HIS A 61 -20.12 -18.14 -0.88
C HIS A 61 -19.17 -17.35 0.04
N ASP A 62 -18.58 -18.00 1.02
CA ASP A 62 -17.62 -17.36 1.93
C ASP A 62 -16.38 -16.89 1.18
N LEU A 63 -15.92 -17.70 0.21
CA LEU A 63 -14.82 -17.34 -0.66
C LEU A 63 -15.15 -16.09 -1.51
N GLN A 64 -16.37 -15.99 -2.01
CA GLN A 64 -16.82 -14.87 -2.83
C GLN A 64 -16.88 -13.56 -2.02
N TYR A 65 -17.39 -13.60 -0.78
CA TYR A 65 -17.36 -12.45 0.13
C TYR A 65 -15.92 -12.02 0.45
N SER A 66 -15.03 -12.98 0.73
CA SER A 66 -13.63 -12.69 1.02
C SER A 66 -12.93 -12.02 -0.15
N VAL A 67 -13.19 -12.44 -1.39
CA VAL A 67 -12.64 -11.84 -2.61
C VAL A 67 -13.15 -10.41 -2.82
N PHE A 68 -14.41 -10.11 -2.48
CA PHE A 68 -14.93 -8.75 -2.52
C PHE A 68 -14.17 -7.81 -1.58
N PHE A 69 -14.05 -8.19 -0.31
CA PHE A 69 -13.30 -7.40 0.67
C PHE A 69 -11.81 -7.31 0.32
N TYR A 70 -11.24 -8.38 -0.21
CA TYR A 70 -9.87 -8.37 -0.73
C TYR A 70 -9.69 -7.32 -1.82
N GLY A 71 -10.63 -7.20 -2.75
CA GLY A 71 -10.62 -6.17 -3.78
C GLY A 71 -10.61 -4.76 -3.19
N ILE A 72 -11.46 -4.47 -2.20
CA ILE A 72 -11.50 -3.16 -1.52
C ILE A 72 -10.15 -2.83 -0.88
N LEU A 73 -9.62 -3.76 -0.08
CA LEU A 73 -8.38 -3.54 0.66
C LEU A 73 -7.17 -3.43 -0.27
N LEU A 74 -7.13 -4.22 -1.33
CA LEU A 74 -6.03 -4.24 -2.28
C LEU A 74 -5.89 -2.90 -3.02
N VAL A 75 -6.98 -2.38 -3.59
CA VAL A 75 -6.93 -1.08 -4.27
C VAL A 75 -6.59 0.04 -3.29
N THR A 76 -7.13 -0.01 -2.07
CA THR A 76 -6.82 0.97 -1.03
C THR A 76 -5.33 0.95 -0.66
N ALA A 77 -4.73 -0.24 -0.50
CA ALA A 77 -3.30 -0.39 -0.23
C ALA A 77 -2.44 0.14 -1.39
N ILE A 78 -2.81 -0.17 -2.65
CA ILE A 78 -2.10 0.30 -3.83
C ILE A 78 -2.15 1.82 -3.91
N VAL A 79 -3.33 2.42 -3.86
CA VAL A 79 -3.51 3.87 -3.99
C VAL A 79 -2.79 4.61 -2.86
N SER A 80 -3.02 4.21 -1.59
CA SER A 80 -2.39 4.84 -0.44
C SER A 80 -0.86 4.69 -0.47
N GLY A 81 -0.36 3.52 -0.85
CA GLY A 81 1.08 3.24 -0.97
C GLY A 81 1.75 4.06 -2.07
N VAL A 82 1.17 4.10 -3.28
CA VAL A 82 1.70 4.88 -4.41
C VAL A 82 1.70 6.36 -4.08
N LEU A 83 0.60 6.89 -3.53
CA LEU A 83 0.51 8.30 -3.14
C LEU A 83 1.52 8.65 -2.05
N MET A 84 1.71 7.78 -1.07
CA MET A 84 2.68 7.98 0.01
C MET A 84 4.11 8.00 -0.54
N MET A 85 4.49 7.05 -1.40
CA MET A 85 5.80 7.00 -2.04
C MET A 85 6.07 8.23 -2.90
N THR A 86 5.10 8.66 -3.71
CA THR A 86 5.26 9.84 -4.58
C THR A 86 5.40 11.14 -3.81
N GLN A 87 4.86 11.24 -2.60
CA GLN A 87 4.97 12.44 -1.77
C GLN A 87 6.27 12.53 -0.97
N MET A 88 6.94 11.39 -0.75
CA MET A 88 8.25 11.36 -0.09
C MET A 88 9.41 11.64 -1.04
N VAL A 89 9.16 11.68 -2.35
CA VAL A 89 10.18 11.84 -3.38
C VAL A 89 10.02 13.17 -4.10
N SER A 90 11.15 13.77 -4.52
CA SER A 90 11.16 15.01 -5.31
C SER A 90 10.41 14.83 -6.64
N ARG A 91 9.78 15.90 -7.13
CA ARG A 91 8.99 15.89 -8.36
C ARG A 91 9.75 15.32 -9.58
N ALA A 92 11.04 15.57 -9.67
CA ALA A 92 11.89 15.05 -10.74
C ALA A 92 11.98 13.51 -10.78
N ASN A 93 11.90 12.86 -9.61
CA ASN A 93 12.05 11.41 -9.48
C ASN A 93 10.71 10.65 -9.35
N GLN A 94 9.59 11.34 -9.30
CA GLN A 94 8.27 10.70 -9.16
C GLN A 94 7.94 9.76 -10.32
N ALA A 95 8.22 10.19 -11.56
CA ALA A 95 8.00 9.36 -12.75
C ALA A 95 8.83 8.07 -12.69
N PHE A 96 10.08 8.14 -12.24
CA PHE A 96 10.95 6.98 -12.08
C PHE A 96 10.36 5.98 -11.06
N ILE A 97 9.91 6.45 -9.89
CA ILE A 97 9.29 5.60 -8.86
C ILE A 97 8.04 4.90 -9.39
N ILE A 98 7.16 5.64 -10.06
CA ILE A 98 5.93 5.06 -10.64
C ILE A 98 6.28 3.98 -11.66
N THR A 99 7.29 4.23 -12.52
CA THR A 99 7.75 3.24 -13.51
C THR A 99 8.28 1.98 -12.81
N GLN A 100 9.07 2.11 -11.73
CA GLN A 100 9.56 0.95 -10.97
C GLN A 100 8.42 0.12 -10.37
N ILE A 101 7.39 0.77 -9.86
CA ILE A 101 6.20 0.08 -9.33
C ILE A 101 5.51 -0.73 -10.45
N LEU A 102 5.31 -0.13 -11.63
CA LEU A 102 4.69 -0.83 -12.77
C LEU A 102 5.54 -2.02 -13.25
N VAL A 103 6.86 -1.85 -13.30
CA VAL A 103 7.80 -2.94 -13.63
C VAL A 103 7.70 -4.06 -12.59
N ALA A 104 7.62 -3.74 -11.30
CA ALA A 104 7.47 -4.72 -10.23
C ALA A 104 6.17 -5.53 -10.38
N PHE A 105 5.04 -4.88 -10.72
CA PHE A 105 3.78 -5.57 -10.99
C PHE A 105 3.88 -6.51 -12.21
N ALA A 106 4.53 -6.07 -13.28
CA ALA A 106 4.74 -6.90 -14.46
C ALA A 106 5.60 -8.12 -14.13
N LEU A 107 6.71 -7.95 -13.40
CA LEU A 107 7.58 -9.03 -12.97
C LEU A 107 6.86 -10.02 -12.04
N ALA A 108 6.05 -9.54 -11.11
CA ALA A 108 5.24 -10.39 -10.25
C ALA A 108 4.28 -11.28 -11.06
N SER A 109 3.64 -10.73 -12.09
CA SER A 109 2.74 -11.48 -12.98
C SER A 109 3.48 -12.58 -13.75
N VAL A 110 4.68 -12.27 -14.27
CA VAL A 110 5.54 -13.24 -14.95
C VAL A 110 5.96 -14.35 -13.97
N PHE A 111 6.36 -13.96 -12.74
CA PHE A 111 6.75 -14.92 -11.70
C PHE A 111 5.62 -15.90 -11.35
N VAL A 112 4.41 -15.40 -11.12
CA VAL A 112 3.23 -16.23 -10.81
C VAL A 112 2.92 -17.20 -11.96
N THR A 113 2.97 -16.69 -13.21
CA THR A 113 2.74 -17.54 -14.41
C THR A 113 3.80 -18.64 -14.54
N ALA A 114 5.06 -18.29 -14.34
CA ALA A 114 6.18 -19.25 -14.37
C ALA A 114 6.05 -20.28 -13.23
N TYR A 115 5.67 -19.84 -12.04
CA TYR A 115 5.43 -20.73 -10.91
C TYR A 115 4.41 -21.83 -11.28
N PHE A 116 3.25 -21.49 -11.77
CA PHE A 116 2.23 -22.47 -12.16
C PHE A 116 2.61 -23.32 -13.38
N ARG A 117 3.51 -22.84 -14.23
CA ARG A 117 3.98 -23.58 -15.41
C ARG A 117 5.03 -24.63 -15.06
N TYR A 118 5.94 -24.34 -14.11
CA TYR A 118 7.12 -25.15 -13.86
C TYR A 118 7.09 -25.90 -12.54
N THR A 119 6.22 -25.51 -11.59
CA THR A 119 6.10 -26.17 -10.30
C THR A 119 4.80 -26.94 -10.17
N ASN A 120 4.88 -28.12 -9.53
CA ASN A 120 3.70 -28.90 -9.19
C ASN A 120 3.14 -28.58 -7.79
N TYR A 121 3.68 -27.53 -7.14
CA TYR A 121 3.18 -27.08 -5.85
C TYR A 121 1.80 -26.42 -6.01
N GLY A 122 0.94 -26.66 -5.02
CA GLY A 122 -0.41 -26.09 -5.03
C GLY A 122 -0.41 -24.56 -4.81
N TRP A 123 -1.51 -23.90 -5.13
CA TRP A 123 -1.75 -22.48 -4.92
C TRP A 123 -1.60 -22.04 -3.44
N ARG A 124 -1.81 -22.96 -2.49
CA ARG A 124 -1.68 -22.67 -1.05
C ARG A 124 -0.28 -22.22 -0.67
N PHE A 125 0.74 -22.90 -1.16
CA PHE A 125 2.13 -22.54 -0.90
C PHE A 125 2.44 -21.11 -1.38
N LEU A 126 1.91 -20.72 -2.54
CA LEU A 126 2.08 -19.36 -3.06
C LEU A 126 1.45 -18.31 -2.14
N ILE A 127 0.23 -18.57 -1.64
CA ILE A 127 -0.45 -17.68 -0.69
C ILE A 127 0.32 -17.59 0.64
N GLU A 128 0.83 -18.69 1.16
CA GLU A 128 1.62 -18.72 2.38
C GLU A 128 2.89 -17.84 2.23
N CYS A 129 3.63 -18.00 1.14
CA CYS A 129 4.80 -17.16 0.84
C CYS A 129 4.42 -15.68 0.69
N ALA A 130 3.33 -15.38 -0.02
CA ALA A 130 2.83 -14.03 -0.17
C ALA A 130 2.41 -13.42 1.16
N THR A 131 1.80 -14.19 2.06
CA THR A 131 1.40 -13.72 3.40
C THR A 131 2.61 -13.38 4.25
N ILE A 132 3.66 -14.21 4.23
CA ILE A 132 4.92 -13.92 4.96
C ILE A 132 5.55 -12.62 4.43
N ALA A 133 5.59 -12.44 3.11
CA ALA A 133 6.10 -11.23 2.49
C ALA A 133 5.26 -9.99 2.88
N LEU A 134 3.93 -10.11 2.90
CA LEU A 134 3.03 -9.03 3.33
C LEU A 134 3.21 -8.66 4.81
N ILE A 135 3.37 -9.64 5.69
CA ILE A 135 3.63 -9.39 7.12
C ILE A 135 4.94 -8.63 7.26
N SER A 136 6.01 -9.06 6.59
CA SER A 136 7.31 -8.38 6.65
C SER A 136 7.21 -6.95 6.12
N MET A 137 6.49 -6.72 5.03
CA MET A 137 6.22 -5.39 4.48
C MET A 137 5.42 -4.52 5.46
N THR A 138 4.37 -5.08 6.09
CA THR A 138 3.54 -4.36 7.06
C THR A 138 4.37 -3.89 8.27
N VAL A 139 5.21 -4.77 8.80
CA VAL A 139 6.13 -4.44 9.91
C VAL A 139 7.13 -3.37 9.49
N THR A 140 7.68 -3.47 8.28
CA THR A 140 8.63 -2.48 7.73
C THR A 140 7.97 -1.11 7.60
N VAL A 141 6.76 -1.04 7.04
CA VAL A 141 5.99 0.22 6.91
C VAL A 141 5.66 0.80 8.28
N TRP A 142 5.29 -0.05 9.24
CA TRP A 142 4.95 0.41 10.58
C TRP A 142 6.14 1.07 11.30
N ILE A 143 7.32 0.44 11.24
CA ILE A 143 8.52 0.87 11.98
C ILE A 143 9.27 1.99 11.25
N LEU A 144 9.53 1.81 9.94
CA LEU A 144 10.48 2.64 9.21
C LEU A 144 9.85 3.82 8.45
N THR A 145 8.56 3.74 8.15
CA THR A 145 7.95 4.76 7.29
C THR A 145 7.28 5.84 8.15
N PRO A 146 7.70 7.11 8.07
CA PRO A 146 7.01 8.22 8.73
C PRO A 146 5.65 8.51 8.03
N GLU A 147 4.80 9.32 8.66
CA GLU A 147 3.55 9.80 8.03
C GLU A 147 3.87 10.73 6.84
N SER A 148 2.92 10.92 5.94
CA SER A 148 3.08 11.78 4.77
C SER A 148 3.32 13.24 5.18
N PRO A 149 4.41 13.91 4.71
CA PRO A 149 4.65 15.32 5.00
C PRO A 149 3.50 16.24 4.54
N LYS A 150 2.87 15.91 3.43
CA LYS A 150 1.71 16.66 2.92
C LYS A 150 0.52 16.56 3.86
N TYR A 151 0.23 15.38 4.38
CA TYR A 151 -0.86 15.15 5.33
C TYR A 151 -0.66 15.94 6.62
N LEU A 152 0.57 15.92 7.17
CA LEU A 152 0.92 16.68 8.39
C LEU A 152 0.82 18.19 8.16
N TYR A 153 1.19 18.67 6.99
CA TYR A 153 1.03 20.07 6.60
C TYR A 153 -0.46 20.49 6.52
N ASP A 154 -1.29 19.67 5.87
CA ASP A 154 -2.73 19.93 5.71
C ASP A 154 -3.49 19.88 7.06
N LYS A 155 -2.95 19.12 8.04
CA LYS A 155 -3.47 19.04 9.41
C LYS A 155 -2.88 20.07 10.38
N GLU A 156 -1.96 20.91 9.91
CA GLU A 156 -1.29 21.94 10.72
C GLU A 156 -0.42 21.38 11.88
N GLU A 157 -0.05 20.10 11.81
CA GLU A 157 0.81 19.43 12.79
C GLU A 157 2.28 19.70 12.47
N TYR A 158 2.70 20.99 12.59
CA TYR A 158 4.02 21.46 12.18
C TYR A 158 5.18 20.86 12.98
N SER A 159 4.94 20.46 14.23
CA SER A 159 5.94 19.80 15.07
C SER A 159 6.30 18.40 14.56
N GLU A 160 5.31 17.61 14.15
CA GLU A 160 5.52 16.29 13.59
C GLU A 160 6.06 16.38 12.16
N LEU A 161 5.62 17.40 11.41
CA LEU A 161 6.15 17.68 10.09
C LEU A 161 7.66 17.93 10.11
N ASP A 162 8.15 18.77 11.04
CA ASP A 162 9.58 19.05 11.19
C ASP A 162 10.37 17.78 11.54
N LEU A 163 9.88 16.96 12.47
CA LEU A 163 10.50 15.68 12.81
C LEU A 163 10.56 14.72 11.62
N THR A 164 9.49 14.65 10.84
CA THR A 164 9.41 13.82 9.64
C THR A 164 10.40 14.27 8.57
N LEU A 165 10.48 15.56 8.30
CA LEU A 165 11.43 16.14 7.33
C LEU A 165 12.88 15.92 7.76
N ARG A 166 13.20 16.08 9.03
CA ARG A 166 14.54 15.78 9.58
C ARG A 166 14.88 14.30 9.44
N THR A 167 13.94 13.41 9.70
CA THR A 167 14.12 11.96 9.54
C THR A 167 14.44 11.63 8.07
N ILE A 168 13.69 12.17 7.12
CA ILE A 168 13.92 12.00 5.69
C ILE A 168 15.28 12.56 5.27
N ALA A 169 15.65 13.77 5.74
CA ALA A 169 16.93 14.40 5.43
C ALA A 169 18.12 13.58 5.99
N LYS A 170 17.98 13.04 7.21
CA LYS A 170 18.98 12.18 7.84
C LYS A 170 19.17 10.88 7.08
N THR A 171 18.08 10.23 6.68
CA THR A 171 18.12 8.98 5.91
C THR A 171 18.76 9.20 4.53
N ASN A 172 18.52 10.35 3.90
CA ASN A 172 19.10 10.71 2.60
C ASN A 172 20.54 11.24 2.69
N GLY A 173 21.17 11.28 3.86
CA GLY A 173 22.54 11.76 4.05
C GLY A 173 22.73 13.25 3.79
N LYS A 174 21.64 14.03 3.70
CA LYS A 174 21.66 15.49 3.46
C LYS A 174 21.47 16.31 4.75
N TYR A 175 21.50 15.68 5.90
CA TYR A 175 21.35 16.35 7.18
C TYR A 175 22.67 17.04 7.55
N ASN A 176 22.68 18.38 7.52
CA ASN A 176 23.80 19.20 8.01
C ASN A 176 23.34 19.91 9.30
N SER A 177 24.20 20.02 10.30
CA SER A 177 23.86 20.68 11.60
C SER A 177 23.40 22.13 11.43
N ASN A 178 23.87 22.81 10.36
CA ASN A 178 23.44 24.17 10.03
C ASN A 178 22.03 24.25 9.40
N SER A 179 21.45 23.16 8.97
CA SER A 179 20.09 23.14 8.40
C SER A 179 18.99 23.26 9.46
N ASN A 180 19.32 23.16 10.75
CA ASN A 180 18.35 23.34 11.83
C ASN A 180 17.71 24.73 11.83
N GLU A 181 18.48 25.78 11.53
CA GLU A 181 17.98 27.15 11.45
C GLU A 181 17.13 27.39 10.21
N GLU A 182 17.50 26.77 9.10
CA GLU A 182 16.81 26.87 7.82
C GLU A 182 15.44 26.16 7.86
N PHE A 183 15.36 24.97 8.50
CA PHE A 183 14.10 24.25 8.72
C PHE A 183 13.16 24.96 9.71
N GLN A 184 13.71 25.55 10.78
CA GLN A 184 12.92 26.37 11.71
C GLN A 184 12.44 27.67 11.06
N GLY A 185 13.26 28.29 10.21
CA GLY A 185 12.88 29.46 9.41
C GLY A 185 11.74 29.15 8.43
N ALA A 186 11.78 28.02 7.72
CA ALA A 186 10.74 27.63 6.78
C ALA A 186 9.40 27.33 7.49
N THR A 187 9.42 26.64 8.63
CA THR A 187 8.20 26.39 9.43
C THR A 187 7.67 27.67 10.09
N GLN A 188 8.53 28.58 10.50
CA GLN A 188 8.12 29.88 11.03
C GLN A 188 7.55 30.80 9.94
N PHE A 189 8.14 30.80 8.73
CA PHE A 189 7.65 31.58 7.60
C PHE A 189 6.25 31.17 7.17
N VAL A 190 5.94 29.87 7.19
CA VAL A 190 4.61 29.34 6.89
C VAL A 190 3.59 29.71 7.97
N ARG A 191 4.01 29.81 9.26
CA ARG A 191 3.15 30.30 10.36
C ARG A 191 2.82 31.78 10.27
N LEU A 192 3.72 32.59 9.71
CA LEU A 192 3.58 34.04 9.63
C LEU A 192 2.79 34.51 8.39
N GLN A 193 2.58 33.64 7.39
CA GLN A 193 1.79 33.96 6.19
C GLN A 193 0.26 33.73 6.37
N ARG A 194 -0.18 33.41 7.58
CA ARG A 194 -1.59 33.38 8.01
C ARG A 194 -1.89 34.50 8.98
#